data_71c626ae2d7321eb48ef048bfd3baec1
#
_entry.id   71c626ae2d7321eb48ef048bfd3baec1
#
_cell.length_a   1.000
_cell.length_b   1.000
_cell.length_c   1.000
_cell.angle_alpha   90.00
_cell.angle_beta   90.00
_cell.angle_gamma   90.00
#
_symmetry.space_group_name_H-M   'P 1'
#
loop_
_entity.id
_entity.type
_entity.pdbx_description
1 polymer ?
#
loop_
_entity_poly.entity_id
_entity_poly.type
_entity_poly.pdbx_seq_one_letter_code
_entity_poly.pdbx_strand_id
1 'polypeptide(L)'
;SSLTIPVKGKAKITISTYYAFNFTVNGEKYDSTETDKGYTSVGTTSKTDTFEMVVEGDAVVNFGATTYITGISVIPMTEFKSEINVPGDYDTLNEASDAILGMQNRPEGEAGRVTINLTSDVFEQVVMAAPYVTLKGNGHTISWYYGVGTKYYSIDPATGLYNKTLAMDKYSSEEGNGSLWGGVFIVRGNNFIAENTTFLNTYNYYLTEAEKTDIAGSNLAVDRLAEGVDVSDYKFKERSNAFYIEADNIEVFNCSILSSQDTLGRNGSTNYGYHAYFNGCTIGGNVDYICGEFAAVFDNCKLQWKTYKNDENNNAKIGYI
;
A
#
# COMPACT_ATOMS: atom_id res chain seq x y z
N SER A 1 -15.48 -18.41 19.31
CA SER A 1 -15.50 -18.07 17.87
C SER A 1 -14.25 -18.63 17.18
N SER A 2 -14.36 -18.93 15.89
CA SER A 2 -13.23 -19.45 15.09
C SER A 2 -13.07 -18.63 13.83
N LEU A 3 -11.83 -18.53 13.38
CA LEU A 3 -11.41 -17.94 12.12
C LEU A 3 -10.59 -18.98 11.37
N THR A 4 -10.92 -19.24 10.11
CA THR A 4 -10.06 -20.01 9.21
C THR A 4 -9.29 -19.06 8.33
N ILE A 5 -7.98 -19.17 8.35
CA ILE A 5 -7.06 -18.41 7.51
C ILE A 5 -6.63 -19.36 6.38
N PRO A 6 -7.06 -19.15 5.14
CA PRO A 6 -6.66 -19.99 4.03
C PRO A 6 -5.18 -19.79 3.71
N VAL A 7 -4.42 -20.88 3.69
CA VAL A 7 -2.99 -20.86 3.37
C VAL A 7 -2.72 -21.88 2.26
N LYS A 8 -2.21 -21.40 1.15
CA LYS A 8 -1.73 -22.26 0.05
C LYS A 8 -0.27 -22.66 0.35
N GLY A 9 -0.06 -23.91 0.75
CA GLY A 9 1.27 -24.41 1.10
C GLY A 9 1.71 -24.00 2.49
N LYS A 10 2.91 -23.46 2.63
CA LYS A 10 3.52 -23.09 3.89
C LYS A 10 3.52 -21.57 4.10
N ALA A 11 3.15 -21.12 5.30
CA ALA A 11 3.19 -19.70 5.63
C ALA A 11 3.63 -19.46 7.06
N LYS A 12 4.23 -18.28 7.29
CA LYS A 12 4.43 -17.72 8.62
C LYS A 12 3.21 -16.86 8.96
N ILE A 13 2.53 -17.20 10.03
CA ILE A 13 1.44 -16.40 10.60
C ILE A 13 1.97 -15.65 11.81
N THR A 14 1.67 -14.36 11.87
CA THR A 14 1.94 -13.53 13.04
C THR A 14 0.61 -13.03 13.60
N ILE A 15 0.35 -13.30 14.88
CA ILE A 15 -0.82 -12.84 15.61
C ILE A 15 -0.36 -11.88 16.69
N SER A 16 -0.84 -10.64 16.65
CA SER A 16 -0.60 -9.63 17.69
C SER A 16 -1.82 -9.47 18.57
N THR A 17 -1.59 -9.42 19.87
CA THR A 17 -2.65 -9.31 20.88
C THR A 17 -2.41 -8.13 21.80
N TYR A 18 -3.48 -7.68 22.48
CA TYR A 18 -3.42 -6.64 23.48
C TYR A 18 -4.13 -7.09 24.76
N TYR A 19 -3.56 -6.90 25.93
CA TYR A 19 -3.98 -7.46 27.21
C TYR A 19 -3.91 -9.00 27.28
N ALA A 20 -4.85 -9.58 28.04
CA ALA A 20 -4.99 -11.03 28.20
C ALA A 20 -5.41 -11.66 26.86
N PHE A 21 -4.91 -12.84 26.62
CA PHE A 21 -5.25 -13.62 25.43
C PHE A 21 -5.46 -15.09 25.81
N ASN A 22 -6.31 -15.74 25.05
CA ASN A 22 -6.53 -17.18 25.08
C ASN A 22 -7.02 -17.60 23.70
N PHE A 23 -6.17 -18.23 22.93
CA PHE A 23 -6.53 -18.74 21.61
C PHE A 23 -5.74 -20.01 21.27
N THR A 24 -6.20 -20.75 20.28
CA THR A 24 -5.45 -21.86 19.70
C THR A 24 -5.26 -21.64 18.21
N VAL A 25 -4.13 -22.13 17.68
CA VAL A 25 -3.90 -22.22 16.23
C VAL A 25 -3.63 -23.67 15.90
N ASN A 26 -4.48 -24.28 15.10
CA ASN A 26 -4.42 -25.71 14.74
C ASN A 26 -4.30 -26.61 15.97
N GLY A 27 -4.93 -26.22 17.08
CA GLY A 27 -4.91 -26.95 18.36
C GLY A 27 -3.78 -26.59 19.31
N GLU A 28 -2.74 -25.91 18.87
CA GLU A 28 -1.70 -25.38 19.76
C GLU A 28 -2.24 -24.19 20.56
N LYS A 29 -2.02 -24.21 21.89
CA LYS A 29 -2.62 -23.25 22.81
C LYS A 29 -1.67 -22.09 23.13
N TYR A 30 -2.25 -20.89 23.15
CA TYR A 30 -1.64 -19.62 23.57
C TYR A 30 -2.54 -19.00 24.65
N ASP A 31 -2.05 -18.92 25.88
CA ASP A 31 -2.82 -18.44 27.01
C ASP A 31 -1.95 -17.55 27.92
N SER A 32 -2.40 -16.33 28.18
CA SER A 32 -1.68 -15.33 28.98
C SER A 32 -1.51 -15.74 30.47
N THR A 33 -2.17 -16.80 30.94
CA THR A 33 -1.97 -17.34 32.26
C THR A 33 -0.77 -18.29 32.36
N GLU A 34 -0.20 -18.71 31.22
CA GLU A 34 0.95 -19.64 31.18
C GLU A 34 2.26 -18.85 31.30
N THR A 35 2.71 -18.62 32.54
CA THR A 35 3.90 -17.81 32.84
C THR A 35 5.22 -18.47 32.47
N ASP A 36 5.26 -19.78 32.34
CA ASP A 36 6.41 -20.57 31.93
C ASP A 36 6.80 -20.40 30.47
N LYS A 37 5.88 -19.94 29.65
CA LYS A 37 6.13 -19.61 28.23
C LYS A 37 6.72 -18.21 28.01
N GLY A 38 6.94 -17.45 29.06
CA GLY A 38 7.60 -16.15 28.99
C GLY A 38 6.78 -15.03 28.34
N TYR A 39 5.45 -15.16 28.27
CA TYR A 39 4.57 -14.11 27.76
C TYR A 39 4.63 -12.85 28.62
N THR A 40 4.62 -11.68 27.98
CA THR A 40 4.77 -10.40 28.66
C THR A 40 3.45 -9.80 29.14
N SER A 41 2.32 -10.24 28.60
CA SER A 41 0.97 -9.79 28.99
C SER A 41 0.35 -10.67 30.07
N VAL A 42 0.95 -10.68 31.24
CA VAL A 42 0.35 -11.33 32.40
C VAL A 42 -0.42 -10.29 33.18
N GLY A 43 -1.75 -10.31 33.08
CA GLY A 43 -2.61 -9.43 33.88
C GLY A 43 -2.95 -8.09 33.22
N THR A 44 -3.36 -7.11 33.99
CA THR A 44 -4.07 -5.88 33.61
C THR A 44 -3.21 -4.75 33.04
N THR A 45 -1.99 -4.98 32.63
CA THR A 45 -1.14 -3.93 32.05
C THR A 45 -1.19 -3.98 30.52
N SER A 46 -1.40 -2.82 29.92
CA SER A 46 -1.45 -2.61 28.46
C SER A 46 -0.12 -2.97 27.79
N LYS A 47 0.03 -4.24 27.42
CA LYS A 47 1.18 -4.72 26.64
C LYS A 47 0.67 -5.49 25.44
N THR A 48 1.40 -5.40 24.35
CA THR A 48 1.16 -6.16 23.13
C THR A 48 2.12 -7.35 23.10
N ASP A 49 1.58 -8.54 22.94
CA ASP A 49 2.34 -9.75 22.65
C ASP A 49 2.18 -10.11 21.18
N THR A 50 3.22 -10.64 20.60
CA THR A 50 3.24 -11.06 19.20
C THR A 50 3.69 -12.52 19.13
N PHE A 51 2.91 -13.33 18.42
CA PHE A 51 3.14 -14.77 18.27
C PHE A 51 3.42 -15.06 16.81
N GLU A 52 4.54 -15.69 16.53
CA GLU A 52 4.91 -16.17 15.21
C GLU A 52 4.83 -17.69 15.15
N MET A 53 4.18 -18.20 14.13
CA MET A 53 4.07 -19.64 13.90
C MET A 53 4.15 -19.96 12.41
N VAL A 54 4.66 -21.13 12.10
CA VAL A 54 4.68 -21.64 10.74
C VAL A 54 3.57 -22.68 10.62
N VAL A 55 2.73 -22.52 9.60
CA VAL A 55 1.65 -23.45 9.29
C VAL A 55 1.82 -24.00 7.88
N GLU A 56 1.28 -25.18 7.63
CA GLU A 56 1.16 -25.77 6.30
C GLU A 56 -0.31 -26.11 6.04
N GLY A 57 -0.88 -25.50 5.00
CA GLY A 57 -2.32 -25.51 4.76
C GLY A 57 -3.07 -24.56 5.70
N ASP A 58 -4.40 -24.61 5.67
CA ASP A 58 -5.28 -23.70 6.38
C ASP A 58 -4.99 -23.64 7.88
N ALA A 59 -4.94 -22.44 8.43
CA ALA A 59 -4.82 -22.23 9.86
C ALA A 59 -6.20 -21.97 10.48
N VAL A 60 -6.58 -22.81 11.46
CA VAL A 60 -7.80 -22.65 12.24
C VAL A 60 -7.46 -22.01 13.57
N VAL A 61 -7.87 -20.75 13.74
CA VAL A 61 -7.68 -19.98 14.97
C VAL A 61 -8.98 -20.03 15.76
N ASN A 62 -8.95 -20.59 16.98
CA ASN A 62 -10.09 -20.58 17.89
C ASN A 62 -9.82 -19.60 19.04
N PHE A 63 -10.72 -18.65 19.21
CA PHE A 63 -10.60 -17.60 20.23
C PHE A 63 -11.37 -17.94 21.49
N GLY A 64 -10.70 -17.83 22.63
CA GLY A 64 -11.32 -17.85 23.94
C GLY A 64 -12.05 -16.53 24.27
N ALA A 65 -12.68 -16.48 25.45
CA ALA A 65 -13.63 -15.42 25.81
C ALA A 65 -13.04 -14.01 25.98
N THR A 66 -11.73 -13.86 26.11
CA THR A 66 -11.06 -12.58 26.46
C THR A 66 -9.83 -12.29 25.61
N THR A 67 -9.89 -12.61 24.34
CA THR A 67 -8.75 -12.36 23.44
C THR A 67 -8.97 -11.09 22.65
N TYR A 68 -8.04 -10.14 22.76
CA TYR A 68 -8.01 -8.90 21.98
C TYR A 68 -6.91 -9.02 20.94
N ILE A 69 -7.30 -9.18 19.67
CA ILE A 69 -6.36 -9.25 18.55
C ILE A 69 -6.24 -7.87 17.94
N THR A 70 -5.01 -7.39 17.75
CA THR A 70 -4.68 -6.12 17.15
C THR A 70 -4.17 -6.28 15.72
N GLY A 71 -3.72 -7.46 15.34
CA GLY A 71 -3.27 -7.74 13.98
C GLY A 71 -3.08 -9.22 13.71
N ILE A 72 -3.30 -9.61 12.48
CA ILE A 72 -2.92 -10.92 11.93
C ILE A 72 -2.20 -10.65 10.61
N SER A 73 -1.01 -11.23 10.45
CA SER A 73 -0.25 -11.19 9.21
C SER A 73 0.01 -12.61 8.73
N VAL A 74 -0.07 -12.82 7.44
CA VAL A 74 0.18 -14.12 6.79
C VAL A 74 1.21 -13.89 5.69
N ILE A 75 2.39 -14.48 5.84
CA ILE A 75 3.48 -14.36 4.88
C ILE A 75 3.74 -15.73 4.26
N PRO A 76 3.45 -15.94 2.98
CA PRO A 76 3.76 -17.19 2.30
C PRO A 76 5.26 -17.51 2.37
N MET A 77 5.60 -18.77 2.65
CA MET A 77 7.00 -19.24 2.69
C MET A 77 7.28 -20.03 1.42
N THR A 78 8.00 -19.40 0.50
CA THR A 78 8.37 -19.98 -0.78
C THR A 78 9.89 -20.08 -0.92
N GLU A 79 10.38 -20.90 -1.83
CA GLU A 79 11.82 -20.92 -2.14
C GLU A 79 12.20 -19.64 -2.89
N PHE A 80 13.44 -19.21 -2.70
CA PHE A 80 13.99 -18.04 -3.37
C PHE A 80 13.90 -18.18 -4.90
N LYS A 81 13.32 -17.18 -5.53
CA LYS A 81 13.33 -16.94 -6.97
C LYS A 81 13.82 -15.53 -7.21
N SER A 82 14.83 -15.37 -8.05
CA SER A 82 15.37 -14.04 -8.40
C SER A 82 14.50 -13.30 -9.41
N GLU A 83 13.52 -13.97 -10.01
CA GLU A 83 12.61 -13.40 -11.01
C GLU A 83 11.23 -14.01 -10.89
N ILE A 84 10.20 -13.16 -10.96
CA ILE A 84 8.78 -13.53 -10.88
C ILE A 84 7.97 -12.67 -11.84
N ASN A 85 6.83 -13.19 -12.28
CA ASN A 85 5.90 -12.52 -13.18
C ASN A 85 4.59 -12.17 -12.47
N VAL A 86 4.05 -10.99 -12.74
CA VAL A 86 2.75 -10.53 -12.22
C VAL A 86 1.95 -9.87 -13.37
N PRO A 87 0.74 -10.38 -13.67
CA PRO A 87 0.21 -11.69 -13.33
C PRO A 87 1.05 -12.85 -13.87
N GLY A 88 0.99 -13.98 -13.19
CA GLY A 88 1.67 -15.20 -13.62
C GLY A 88 2.10 -16.08 -12.46
N ASP A 89 3.25 -15.79 -11.83
CA ASP A 89 3.64 -16.46 -10.59
C ASP A 89 2.73 -16.05 -9.42
N TYR A 90 2.28 -14.79 -9.42
CA TYR A 90 1.30 -14.23 -8.49
C TYR A 90 0.25 -13.44 -9.26
N ASP A 91 -0.96 -13.36 -8.73
CA ASP A 91 -2.05 -12.63 -9.37
C ASP A 91 -1.93 -11.12 -9.15
N THR A 92 -1.35 -10.69 -8.01
CA THR A 92 -1.22 -9.29 -7.61
C THR A 92 0.20 -8.91 -7.18
N LEU A 93 0.51 -7.62 -7.20
CA LEU A 93 1.80 -7.09 -6.72
C LEU A 93 1.92 -7.16 -5.20
N ASN A 94 0.81 -7.05 -4.45
CA ASN A 94 0.83 -7.23 -3.01
C ASN A 94 1.15 -8.67 -2.63
N GLU A 95 0.54 -9.66 -3.30
CA GLU A 95 0.90 -11.08 -3.12
C GLU A 95 2.37 -11.34 -3.44
N ALA A 96 2.90 -10.73 -4.51
CA ALA A 96 4.31 -10.83 -4.86
C ALA A 96 5.21 -10.22 -3.78
N SER A 97 4.87 -9.02 -3.26
CA SER A 97 5.61 -8.37 -2.18
C SER A 97 5.66 -9.24 -0.92
N ASP A 98 4.51 -9.79 -0.51
CA ASP A 98 4.43 -10.67 0.65
C ASP A 98 5.21 -11.97 0.46
N ALA A 99 5.12 -12.57 -0.74
CA ALA A 99 5.87 -13.77 -1.07
C ALA A 99 7.39 -13.53 -1.03
N ILE A 100 7.86 -12.37 -1.52
CA ILE A 100 9.28 -11.99 -1.47
C ILE A 100 9.76 -11.85 -0.02
N LEU A 101 8.95 -11.28 0.87
CA LEU A 101 9.26 -11.20 2.30
C LEU A 101 9.38 -12.57 2.96
N GLY A 102 8.63 -13.57 2.47
CA GLY A 102 8.61 -14.94 2.97
C GLY A 102 9.58 -15.90 2.28
N MET A 103 10.35 -15.45 1.27
CA MET A 103 11.27 -16.32 0.56
C MET A 103 12.34 -16.91 1.46
N GLN A 104 12.42 -18.24 1.46
CA GLN A 104 13.43 -18.99 2.18
C GLN A 104 14.73 -19.02 1.38
N ASN A 105 15.87 -19.08 2.08
CA ASN A 105 17.20 -19.11 1.46
C ASN A 105 17.47 -17.93 0.51
N ARG A 106 16.77 -16.83 0.67
CA ARG A 106 17.02 -15.60 -0.05
C ARG A 106 18.34 -15.00 0.43
N PRO A 107 19.32 -14.76 -0.46
CA PRO A 107 20.56 -14.07 -0.08
C PRO A 107 20.30 -12.67 0.48
N GLU A 108 21.18 -12.19 1.32
CA GLU A 108 21.09 -10.82 1.84
C GLU A 108 21.56 -9.78 0.79
N GLY A 109 20.99 -8.60 0.87
CA GLY A 109 21.40 -7.45 0.04
C GLY A 109 21.12 -7.65 -1.45
N GLU A 110 22.01 -7.14 -2.28
CA GLU A 110 21.85 -7.18 -3.75
C GLU A 110 21.84 -8.59 -4.33
N ALA A 111 22.52 -9.55 -3.71
CA ALA A 111 22.49 -10.95 -4.16
C ALA A 111 21.09 -11.58 -4.03
N GLY A 112 20.26 -11.04 -3.15
CA GLY A 112 18.88 -11.47 -2.96
C GLY A 112 17.86 -10.56 -3.67
N ARG A 113 18.27 -9.71 -4.59
CA ARG A 113 17.34 -8.88 -5.35
C ARG A 113 16.40 -9.75 -6.18
N VAL A 114 15.12 -9.39 -6.13
CA VAL A 114 14.06 -10.05 -6.89
C VAL A 114 13.54 -9.09 -7.95
N THR A 115 13.50 -9.56 -9.18
CA THR A 115 12.89 -8.84 -10.29
C THR A 115 11.44 -9.26 -10.44
N ILE A 116 10.52 -8.29 -10.40
CA ILE A 116 9.12 -8.49 -10.74
C ILE A 116 8.92 -7.98 -12.17
N ASN A 117 8.49 -8.84 -13.08
CA ASN A 117 8.09 -8.45 -14.43
C ASN A 117 6.58 -8.28 -14.49
N LEU A 118 6.10 -7.10 -14.87
CA LEU A 118 4.70 -6.95 -15.22
C LEU A 118 4.44 -7.55 -16.59
N THR A 119 3.37 -8.32 -16.70
CA THR A 119 2.92 -8.97 -17.93
C THR A 119 1.63 -8.38 -18.48
N SER A 120 0.97 -7.51 -17.71
CA SER A 120 -0.20 -6.73 -18.10
C SER A 120 -0.33 -5.49 -17.22
N ASP A 121 -1.28 -4.62 -17.55
CA ASP A 121 -1.69 -3.53 -16.68
C ASP A 121 -2.29 -4.09 -15.37
N VAL A 122 -2.04 -3.36 -14.28
CA VAL A 122 -2.47 -3.73 -12.93
C VAL A 122 -3.38 -2.64 -12.38
N PHE A 123 -4.54 -3.05 -11.87
CA PHE A 123 -5.46 -2.16 -11.16
C PHE A 123 -5.50 -2.55 -9.69
N GLU A 124 -4.62 -1.92 -8.90
CA GLU A 124 -4.36 -2.32 -7.51
C GLU A 124 -3.69 -1.16 -6.76
N GLN A 125 -4.05 -0.95 -5.50
CA GLN A 125 -3.23 -0.19 -4.57
C GLN A 125 -2.11 -1.09 -4.04
N VAL A 126 -0.86 -0.73 -4.30
CA VAL A 126 0.30 -1.56 -3.99
C VAL A 126 1.06 -1.04 -2.79
N VAL A 127 1.35 -1.92 -1.84
CA VAL A 127 2.32 -1.70 -0.77
C VAL A 127 3.53 -2.60 -0.99
N MET A 128 4.59 -2.04 -1.57
CA MET A 128 5.84 -2.76 -1.82
C MET A 128 6.72 -2.72 -0.56
N ALA A 129 6.51 -3.70 0.32
CA ALA A 129 7.22 -3.78 1.59
C ALA A 129 8.56 -4.53 1.50
N ALA A 130 8.74 -5.36 0.48
CA ALA A 130 9.94 -6.15 0.30
C ALA A 130 11.14 -5.28 -0.13
N PRO A 131 12.29 -5.36 0.55
CA PRO A 131 13.49 -4.65 0.12
C PRO A 131 14.20 -5.38 -1.02
N TYR A 132 15.09 -4.69 -1.73
CA TYR A 132 15.85 -5.21 -2.87
C TYR A 132 14.93 -5.82 -3.95
N VAL A 133 13.97 -5.04 -4.40
CA VAL A 133 13.07 -5.40 -5.50
C VAL A 133 13.32 -4.50 -6.70
N THR A 134 13.37 -5.08 -7.88
CA THR A 134 13.29 -4.37 -9.17
C THR A 134 11.96 -4.66 -9.82
N LEU A 135 11.16 -3.62 -10.05
CA LEU A 135 9.91 -3.69 -10.80
C LEU A 135 10.18 -3.30 -12.26
N LYS A 136 10.10 -4.25 -13.16
CA LYS A 136 10.11 -4.02 -14.61
C LYS A 136 8.69 -3.92 -15.12
N GLY A 137 8.26 -2.71 -15.39
CA GLY A 137 6.90 -2.44 -15.84
C GLY A 137 6.63 -2.85 -17.27
N ASN A 138 7.66 -2.99 -18.12
CA ASN A 138 7.53 -3.39 -19.53
C ASN A 138 6.53 -2.52 -20.33
N GLY A 139 6.34 -1.27 -19.93
CA GLY A 139 5.40 -0.33 -20.51
C GLY A 139 3.97 -0.40 -19.94
N HIS A 140 3.73 -1.30 -19.01
CA HIS A 140 2.42 -1.45 -18.36
C HIS A 140 2.14 -0.37 -17.31
N THR A 141 0.86 -0.22 -16.99
CA THR A 141 0.34 0.76 -16.03
C THR A 141 -0.09 0.08 -14.74
N ILE A 142 0.29 0.65 -13.62
CA ILE A 142 -0.26 0.37 -12.30
C ILE A 142 -1.15 1.54 -11.94
N SER A 143 -2.42 1.28 -11.68
CA SER A 143 -3.40 2.32 -11.41
C SER A 143 -4.31 2.00 -10.24
N TRP A 144 -4.79 3.06 -9.57
CA TRP A 144 -5.81 2.99 -8.53
C TRP A 144 -6.49 4.36 -8.42
N TYR A 145 -7.56 4.47 -7.65
CA TYR A 145 -8.47 5.62 -7.63
C TYR A 145 -8.65 6.31 -6.28
N TYR A 146 -7.82 6.02 -5.28
CA TYR A 146 -7.99 6.66 -3.98
C TYR A 146 -7.44 8.09 -3.95
N GLY A 147 -8.21 8.99 -3.33
CA GLY A 147 -7.80 10.33 -2.97
C GLY A 147 -8.09 10.64 -1.50
N VAL A 148 -7.51 11.66 -0.92
CA VAL A 148 -7.59 11.97 0.53
C VAL A 148 -9.03 12.21 0.99
N GLY A 149 -9.90 12.73 0.12
CA GLY A 149 -11.31 12.96 0.44
C GLY A 149 -12.16 11.70 0.57
N THR A 150 -11.67 10.54 0.16
CA THR A 150 -12.43 9.28 0.14
C THR A 150 -12.42 8.53 1.46
N LYS A 151 -11.69 9.00 2.47
CA LYS A 151 -11.59 8.33 3.77
C LYS A 151 -11.22 6.85 3.69
N TYR A 152 -10.22 6.51 2.90
CA TYR A 152 -9.79 5.13 2.59
C TYR A 152 -9.23 4.36 3.77
N TYR A 153 -9.11 4.93 4.94
CA TYR A 153 -8.95 4.17 6.17
C TYR A 153 -10.13 3.24 6.47
N SER A 154 -11.18 3.31 5.67
CA SER A 154 -12.31 2.39 5.67
C SER A 154 -12.24 1.36 4.55
N ILE A 155 -11.06 1.06 4.04
CA ILE A 155 -10.89 0.02 3.03
C ILE A 155 -11.17 -1.35 3.65
N ASP A 156 -12.02 -2.10 2.99
CA ASP A 156 -12.23 -3.50 3.31
C ASP A 156 -11.02 -4.31 2.80
N PRO A 157 -10.25 -4.93 3.70
CA PRO A 157 -9.06 -5.69 3.30
C PRO A 157 -9.38 -6.92 2.44
N ALA A 158 -10.62 -7.40 2.45
CA ALA A 158 -11.02 -8.55 1.64
C ALA A 158 -11.29 -8.17 0.18
N THR A 159 -11.74 -6.94 -0.06
CA THR A 159 -12.11 -6.47 -1.40
C THR A 159 -11.18 -5.38 -1.93
N GLY A 160 -10.36 -4.77 -1.08
CA GLY A 160 -9.55 -3.61 -1.42
C GLY A 160 -10.36 -2.33 -1.69
N LEU A 161 -11.67 -2.36 -1.44
CA LEU A 161 -12.57 -1.25 -1.73
C LEU A 161 -12.93 -0.45 -0.48
N TYR A 162 -13.30 0.81 -0.67
CA TYR A 162 -13.82 1.63 0.39
C TYR A 162 -15.11 1.01 0.99
N ASN A 163 -15.14 0.89 2.31
CA ASN A 163 -16.30 0.41 3.05
C ASN A 163 -16.64 1.36 4.19
N LYS A 164 -17.71 2.10 4.03
CA LYS A 164 -18.17 3.12 4.98
C LYS A 164 -18.41 2.56 6.39
N THR A 165 -18.82 1.29 6.49
CA THR A 165 -19.10 0.66 7.79
C THR A 165 -17.83 0.31 8.54
N LEU A 166 -16.70 0.22 7.85
CA LEU A 166 -15.37 -0.01 8.42
C LEU A 166 -14.63 1.29 8.72
N ALA A 167 -15.24 2.45 8.42
CA ALA A 167 -14.65 3.76 8.72
C ALA A 167 -14.30 3.82 10.21
N MET A 168 -13.03 3.73 10.51
CA MET A 168 -12.50 3.77 11.85
C MET A 168 -11.64 5.02 11.99
N ASP A 169 -11.86 5.79 13.03
CA ASP A 169 -11.02 6.94 13.36
C ASP A 169 -9.55 6.56 13.58
N LYS A 170 -9.30 5.27 13.75
CA LYS A 170 -7.99 4.70 14.00
C LYS A 170 -6.92 5.12 12.97
N TYR A 171 -7.22 5.04 11.69
CA TYR A 171 -6.26 5.41 10.65
C TYR A 171 -6.06 6.93 10.53
N SER A 172 -7.04 7.72 10.91
CA SER A 172 -6.89 9.17 10.95
C SER A 172 -6.03 9.65 12.11
N SER A 173 -5.96 8.88 13.20
CA SER A 173 -5.26 9.25 14.41
C SER A 173 -3.87 8.61 14.59
N GLU A 174 -3.71 7.33 14.22
CA GLU A 174 -2.46 6.60 14.44
C GLU A 174 -1.49 6.68 13.27
N GLU A 175 -1.99 6.65 12.04
CA GLU A 175 -1.13 6.80 10.88
C GLU A 175 -1.12 8.23 10.36
N GLY A 176 -2.04 9.09 10.82
CA GLY A 176 -2.07 10.54 10.62
C GLY A 176 -2.00 10.99 9.16
N ASN A 177 -2.16 10.06 8.21
CA ASN A 177 -1.63 10.20 6.90
C ASN A 177 -2.58 9.71 5.82
N GLY A 178 -3.65 10.47 5.64
CA GLY A 178 -4.55 10.23 4.53
C GLY A 178 -3.84 10.22 3.17
N SER A 179 -2.71 10.91 3.01
CA SER A 179 -1.94 10.91 1.78
C SER A 179 -1.28 9.56 1.49
N LEU A 180 -0.80 8.85 2.52
CA LEU A 180 -0.27 7.50 2.36
C LEU A 180 -1.30 6.58 1.71
N TRP A 181 -2.49 6.53 2.28
CA TRP A 181 -3.57 5.66 1.80
C TRP A 181 -4.21 6.12 0.49
N GLY A 182 -3.92 7.33 0.05
CA GLY A 182 -4.22 7.81 -1.30
C GLY A 182 -3.20 7.37 -2.35
N GLY A 183 -2.08 6.78 -1.92
CA GLY A 183 -1.03 6.34 -2.82
C GLY A 183 -1.43 5.13 -3.65
N VAL A 184 -1.13 5.16 -4.95
CA VAL A 184 -1.28 3.97 -5.81
C VAL A 184 -0.17 2.98 -5.54
N PHE A 185 1.07 3.45 -5.51
CA PHE A 185 2.24 2.63 -5.26
C PHE A 185 3.03 3.18 -4.08
N ILE A 186 3.02 2.45 -2.99
CA ILE A 186 3.63 2.82 -1.71
C ILE A 186 4.89 1.97 -1.53
N VAL A 187 6.06 2.60 -1.56
CA VAL A 187 7.34 1.90 -1.39
C VAL A 187 7.76 1.96 0.07
N ARG A 188 7.84 0.79 0.71
CA ARG A 188 8.32 0.59 2.09
C ARG A 188 9.61 -0.24 2.15
N GLY A 189 9.95 -0.92 1.08
CA GLY A 189 11.18 -1.71 0.99
C GLY A 189 12.35 -0.87 0.50
N ASN A 190 13.45 -0.82 1.25
CA ASN A 190 14.66 -0.13 0.84
C ASN A 190 15.29 -0.76 -0.42
N ASN A 191 16.08 0.02 -1.15
CA ASN A 191 16.78 -0.42 -2.35
C ASN A 191 15.83 -0.91 -3.47
N PHE A 192 14.71 -0.20 -3.63
CA PHE A 192 13.72 -0.47 -4.66
C PHE A 192 14.10 0.20 -5.97
N ILE A 193 13.92 -0.51 -7.07
CA ILE A 193 14.12 0.00 -8.44
C ILE A 193 12.81 -0.17 -9.22
N ALA A 194 12.40 0.86 -9.98
CA ALA A 194 11.32 0.77 -10.94
C ALA A 194 11.78 1.17 -12.34
N GLU A 195 11.34 0.42 -13.34
CA GLU A 195 11.72 0.66 -14.73
C GLU A 195 10.50 0.56 -15.66
N ASN A 196 10.38 1.51 -16.60
CA ASN A 196 9.43 1.48 -17.72
C ASN A 196 7.98 1.19 -17.27
N THR A 197 7.49 1.91 -16.27
CA THR A 197 6.17 1.74 -15.67
C THR A 197 5.42 3.08 -15.64
N THR A 198 4.11 3.05 -15.83
CA THR A 198 3.24 4.17 -15.52
C THR A 198 2.56 3.93 -14.17
N PHE A 199 2.76 4.81 -13.21
CA PHE A 199 2.02 4.88 -11.96
C PHE A 199 0.95 5.96 -12.11
N LEU A 200 -0.32 5.57 -12.09
CA LEU A 200 -1.43 6.45 -12.37
C LEU A 200 -2.47 6.43 -11.26
N ASN A 201 -2.64 7.55 -10.59
CA ASN A 201 -3.83 7.72 -9.76
C ASN A 201 -4.96 8.28 -10.62
N THR A 202 -6.03 7.50 -10.79
CA THR A 202 -7.16 7.87 -11.66
C THR A 202 -8.12 8.83 -11.01
N TYR A 203 -8.00 9.09 -9.70
CA TYR A 203 -8.94 9.88 -8.90
C TYR A 203 -9.34 11.22 -9.53
N ASN A 204 -8.39 11.92 -10.13
CA ASN A 204 -8.63 13.21 -10.80
C ASN A 204 -8.50 13.13 -12.33
N TYR A 205 -8.51 11.94 -12.91
CA TYR A 205 -8.38 11.73 -14.35
C TYR A 205 -9.68 11.22 -14.99
N TYR A 206 -10.22 10.15 -14.45
CA TYR A 206 -11.48 9.56 -14.90
C TYR A 206 -12.07 8.65 -13.83
N LEU A 207 -13.37 8.46 -13.91
CA LEU A 207 -14.12 7.64 -12.96
C LEU A 207 -14.07 6.17 -13.39
N THR A 208 -13.52 5.31 -12.54
CA THR A 208 -13.48 3.86 -12.80
C THR A 208 -14.77 3.18 -12.33
N GLU A 209 -15.08 1.98 -12.86
CA GLU A 209 -16.25 1.21 -12.39
C GLU A 209 -16.12 0.79 -10.93
N ALA A 210 -14.89 0.48 -10.48
CA ALA A 210 -14.63 0.18 -9.06
C ALA A 210 -14.94 1.39 -8.17
N GLU A 211 -14.52 2.59 -8.58
CA GLU A 211 -14.80 3.83 -7.88
C GLU A 211 -16.30 4.14 -7.84
N LYS A 212 -17.03 3.93 -8.94
CA LYS A 212 -18.48 4.09 -8.99
C LYS A 212 -19.17 3.17 -7.99
N THR A 213 -18.76 1.92 -7.92
CA THR A 213 -19.33 0.93 -7.00
C THR A 213 -19.07 1.31 -5.55
N ASP A 214 -17.87 1.76 -5.26
CA ASP A 214 -17.42 2.20 -3.95
C ASP A 214 -18.17 3.46 -3.49
N ILE A 215 -18.25 4.47 -4.35
CA ILE A 215 -18.95 5.73 -4.06
C ILE A 215 -20.45 5.52 -3.86
N ALA A 216 -21.08 4.59 -4.58
CA ALA A 216 -22.52 4.31 -4.44
C ALA A 216 -22.91 3.91 -3.01
N GLY A 217 -21.99 3.29 -2.25
CA GLY A 217 -22.16 2.95 -0.84
C GLY A 217 -21.80 4.07 0.14
N SER A 218 -21.25 5.17 -0.34
CA SER A 218 -20.74 6.28 0.48
C SER A 218 -21.47 7.59 0.15
N ASN A 219 -21.52 8.54 1.07
CA ASN A 219 -22.04 9.90 0.78
C ASN A 219 -20.96 10.81 0.17
N LEU A 220 -20.01 10.23 -0.57
CA LEU A 220 -18.96 10.99 -1.21
C LEU A 220 -19.49 11.71 -2.45
N ALA A 221 -18.87 12.83 -2.76
CA ALA A 221 -19.19 13.82 -3.75
C ALA A 221 -20.11 13.33 -4.89
N VAL A 222 -21.38 13.65 -4.81
CA VAL A 222 -22.42 13.30 -5.79
C VAL A 222 -22.00 13.64 -7.22
N ASP A 223 -21.19 14.68 -7.38
CA ASP A 223 -20.71 15.16 -8.67
C ASP A 223 -19.78 14.14 -9.38
N ARG A 224 -19.13 13.24 -8.65
CA ARG A 224 -18.29 12.18 -9.21
C ARG A 224 -19.06 10.97 -9.74
N LEU A 225 -20.35 10.88 -9.40
CA LEU A 225 -21.25 9.80 -9.85
C LEU A 225 -21.85 10.04 -11.24
N ALA A 226 -21.65 11.21 -11.83
CA ALA A 226 -22.17 11.52 -13.15
C ALA A 226 -21.47 10.67 -14.22
N GLU A 227 -22.23 9.83 -14.90
CA GLU A 227 -21.75 8.94 -15.94
C GLU A 227 -21.08 9.72 -17.09
N GLY A 228 -19.89 9.29 -17.49
CA GLY A 228 -19.16 9.90 -18.59
C GLY A 228 -18.47 11.22 -18.26
N VAL A 229 -18.46 11.63 -17.00
CA VAL A 229 -17.76 12.84 -16.58
C VAL A 229 -16.28 12.56 -16.43
N ASP A 230 -15.49 13.30 -17.21
CA ASP A 230 -14.04 13.38 -17.01
C ASP A 230 -13.79 14.13 -15.71
N VAL A 231 -13.35 13.41 -14.66
CA VAL A 231 -13.06 13.99 -13.34
C VAL A 231 -11.95 15.04 -13.39
N SER A 232 -11.16 15.08 -14.46
CA SER A 232 -10.19 16.15 -14.72
C SER A 232 -10.85 17.50 -15.00
N ASP A 233 -12.14 17.52 -15.33
CA ASP A 233 -12.94 18.73 -15.52
C ASP A 233 -13.46 19.32 -14.20
N TYR A 234 -13.38 18.55 -13.08
CA TYR A 234 -13.78 19.05 -11.77
C TYR A 234 -12.59 19.60 -10.99
N LYS A 235 -12.86 20.63 -10.19
CA LYS A 235 -11.89 21.31 -9.32
C LYS A 235 -11.53 20.45 -8.09
N PHE A 236 -11.18 19.18 -8.30
CA PHE A 236 -10.74 18.36 -7.18
C PHE A 236 -9.34 18.79 -6.75
N LYS A 237 -9.27 19.46 -5.62
CA LYS A 237 -8.02 19.82 -4.94
C LYS A 237 -7.61 18.71 -3.97
N GLU A 238 -8.09 17.51 -4.22
CA GLU A 238 -7.83 16.39 -3.33
C GLU A 238 -6.46 15.80 -3.63
N ARG A 239 -5.74 15.50 -2.57
CA ARG A 239 -4.47 14.80 -2.64
C ARG A 239 -4.71 13.38 -3.15
N SER A 240 -3.90 12.95 -4.08
CA SER A 240 -4.04 11.65 -4.71
C SER A 240 -2.67 11.20 -5.24
N ASN A 241 -1.87 10.63 -4.36
CA ASN A 241 -0.52 10.23 -4.73
C ASN A 241 -0.53 9.11 -5.77
N ALA A 242 0.32 9.21 -6.79
CA ALA A 242 0.61 8.10 -7.69
C ALA A 242 1.77 7.24 -7.16
N PHE A 243 2.77 7.89 -6.56
CA PHE A 243 3.94 7.22 -6.00
C PHE A 243 4.29 7.81 -4.63
N TYR A 244 4.34 6.96 -3.61
CA TYR A 244 4.55 7.37 -2.24
C TYR A 244 5.80 6.71 -1.64
N ILE A 245 6.72 7.51 -1.10
CA ILE A 245 8.05 7.06 -0.64
C ILE A 245 8.06 6.93 0.87
N GLU A 246 8.26 5.72 1.37
CA GLU A 246 8.51 5.39 2.78
C GLU A 246 9.75 4.49 2.96
N ALA A 247 10.70 4.60 2.05
CA ALA A 247 11.91 3.81 2.07
C ALA A 247 13.11 4.60 1.52
N ASP A 248 14.30 4.13 1.80
CA ASP A 248 15.54 4.72 1.34
C ASP A 248 16.12 4.00 0.12
N ASN A 249 16.98 4.72 -0.64
CA ASN A 249 17.64 4.23 -1.85
C ASN A 249 16.65 3.76 -2.92
N ILE A 250 15.80 4.69 -3.36
CA ILE A 250 14.81 4.44 -4.42
C ILE A 250 15.35 4.93 -5.75
N GLU A 251 15.30 4.08 -6.76
CA GLU A 251 15.72 4.43 -8.12
C GLU A 251 14.56 4.20 -9.10
N VAL A 252 14.30 5.17 -9.96
CA VAL A 252 13.16 5.12 -10.90
C VAL A 252 13.64 5.55 -12.29
N PHE A 253 13.49 4.66 -13.26
CA PHE A 253 14.00 4.85 -14.61
C PHE A 253 12.89 4.80 -15.66
N ASN A 254 12.81 5.81 -16.53
CA ASN A 254 11.89 5.85 -17.66
C ASN A 254 10.43 5.60 -17.28
N CYS A 255 9.99 6.08 -16.12
CA CYS A 255 8.64 5.90 -15.62
C CYS A 255 7.80 7.17 -15.81
N SER A 256 6.48 6.97 -15.84
CA SER A 256 5.51 8.07 -15.74
C SER A 256 4.82 8.01 -14.38
N ILE A 257 4.80 9.12 -13.64
CA ILE A 257 4.16 9.25 -12.34
C ILE A 257 3.10 10.35 -12.49
N LEU A 258 1.84 9.96 -12.51
CA LEU A 258 0.76 10.81 -12.99
C LEU A 258 -0.39 10.88 -11.97
N SER A 259 -0.71 12.08 -11.54
CA SER A 259 -1.88 12.40 -10.73
C SER A 259 -2.16 13.90 -10.80
N SER A 260 -2.76 14.46 -9.76
CA SER A 260 -3.03 15.90 -9.63
C SER A 260 -2.28 16.50 -8.45
N GLN A 261 -2.89 16.66 -7.29
CA GLN A 261 -2.23 17.16 -6.10
C GLN A 261 -1.44 16.03 -5.40
N ASP A 262 -0.24 16.34 -4.89
CA ASP A 262 0.64 15.42 -4.17
C ASP A 262 1.02 14.17 -4.99
N THR A 263 1.25 14.30 -6.28
CA THR A 263 1.46 13.16 -7.20
C THR A 263 2.61 12.24 -6.77
N LEU A 264 3.79 12.80 -6.55
CA LEU A 264 4.97 12.14 -6.00
C LEU A 264 5.19 12.70 -4.61
N GLY A 265 5.11 11.86 -3.60
CA GLY A 265 5.17 12.45 -2.29
C GLY A 265 5.55 11.53 -1.17
N ARG A 266 5.67 12.18 -0.05
CA ARG A 266 5.77 11.61 1.27
C ARG A 266 5.15 12.61 2.24
N ASN A 267 4.39 12.11 3.18
CA ASN A 267 3.87 12.94 4.26
C ASN A 267 4.53 12.54 5.59
N GLY A 268 4.99 13.49 6.35
CA GLY A 268 5.54 13.24 7.69
C GLY A 268 6.55 14.28 8.13
N SER A 269 6.52 14.54 9.43
CA SER A 269 7.37 15.52 10.14
C SER A 269 8.61 14.89 10.78
N THR A 270 9.00 13.70 10.40
CA THR A 270 10.15 12.99 10.96
C THR A 270 11.25 12.93 9.92
N ASN A 271 12.40 13.55 10.25
CA ASN A 271 13.62 13.58 9.47
C ASN A 271 14.18 12.19 9.20
N TYR A 272 13.52 11.43 8.34
CA TYR A 272 14.13 10.24 7.78
C TYR A 272 14.78 10.65 6.45
N GLY A 273 16.10 10.53 6.38
CA GLY A 273 16.87 10.85 5.18
C GLY A 273 16.60 9.83 4.09
N TYR A 274 15.39 9.82 3.53
CA TYR A 274 15.13 9.01 2.35
C TYR A 274 15.71 9.67 1.12
N HIS A 275 16.36 8.86 0.30
CA HIS A 275 16.99 9.29 -0.93
C HIS A 275 16.33 8.62 -2.12
N ALA A 276 16.07 9.40 -3.16
CA ALA A 276 15.49 8.91 -4.39
C ALA A 276 16.20 9.49 -5.62
N TYR A 277 16.35 8.67 -6.65
CA TYR A 277 16.91 9.05 -7.94
C TYR A 277 15.90 8.74 -9.05
N PHE A 278 15.58 9.76 -9.84
CA PHE A 278 14.69 9.64 -10.99
C PHE A 278 15.45 9.99 -12.25
N ASN A 279 15.43 9.10 -13.23
CA ASN A 279 16.08 9.34 -14.52
C ASN A 279 15.14 9.05 -15.68
N GLY A 280 15.02 10.00 -16.61
CA GLY A 280 14.18 9.88 -17.79
C GLY A 280 12.68 9.83 -17.50
N CYS A 281 12.25 10.23 -16.29
CA CYS A 281 10.88 10.12 -15.84
C CYS A 281 10.01 11.31 -16.27
N THR A 282 8.70 11.07 -16.43
CA THR A 282 7.70 12.13 -16.51
C THR A 282 6.91 12.17 -15.20
N ILE A 283 6.91 13.32 -14.52
CA ILE A 283 6.14 13.52 -13.29
C ILE A 283 5.11 14.60 -13.59
N GLY A 284 3.84 14.24 -13.52
CA GLY A 284 2.73 15.12 -13.92
C GLY A 284 1.72 15.34 -12.81
N GLY A 285 1.40 16.60 -12.57
CA GLY A 285 0.42 17.01 -11.55
C GLY A 285 0.14 18.50 -11.60
N ASN A 286 -0.46 19.04 -10.54
CA ASN A 286 -0.85 20.46 -10.50
C ASN A 286 -0.42 21.19 -9.22
N VAL A 287 -0.88 20.79 -8.05
CA VAL A 287 -0.56 21.43 -6.77
C VAL A 287 0.33 20.49 -5.96
N ASP A 288 1.46 21.00 -5.47
CA ASP A 288 2.41 20.23 -4.66
C ASP A 288 2.70 18.84 -5.25
N TYR A 289 2.79 18.76 -6.59
CA TYR A 289 2.86 17.47 -7.28
C TYR A 289 4.20 16.74 -7.09
N ILE A 290 5.18 17.41 -6.49
CA ILE A 290 6.34 16.82 -5.84
C ILE A 290 6.37 17.41 -4.43
N CYS A 291 6.07 16.60 -3.42
CA CYS A 291 5.92 17.11 -2.06
C CYS A 291 6.49 16.17 -0.99
N GLY A 292 6.75 16.72 0.18
CA GLY A 292 7.20 15.97 1.35
C GLY A 292 8.71 16.00 1.59
N GLU A 293 9.14 15.30 2.63
CA GLU A 293 10.51 15.35 3.15
C GLU A 293 11.35 14.17 2.65
N PHE A 294 11.92 14.28 1.48
CA PHE A 294 12.91 13.34 0.94
C PHE A 294 13.94 14.08 0.08
N ALA A 295 15.15 13.56 0.01
CA ALA A 295 16.18 14.06 -0.88
C ALA A 295 16.06 13.37 -2.25
N ALA A 296 15.84 14.12 -3.32
CA ALA A 296 15.71 13.55 -4.65
C ALA A 296 16.60 14.24 -5.69
N VAL A 297 17.08 13.44 -6.63
CA VAL A 297 17.71 13.92 -7.85
C VAL A 297 16.81 13.57 -9.04
N PHE A 298 16.49 14.55 -9.86
CA PHE A 298 15.74 14.40 -11.10
C PHE A 298 16.69 14.65 -12.27
N ASP A 299 17.10 13.58 -12.93
CA ASP A 299 18.03 13.62 -14.05
C ASP A 299 17.27 13.34 -15.34
N ASN A 300 17.39 14.25 -16.32
CA ASN A 300 16.71 14.14 -17.59
C ASN A 300 15.19 13.89 -17.47
N CYS A 301 14.56 14.44 -16.44
CA CYS A 301 13.15 14.27 -16.16
C CYS A 301 12.30 15.39 -16.76
N LYS A 302 11.06 15.04 -17.12
CA LYS A 302 10.03 16.00 -17.52
C LYS A 302 9.09 16.26 -16.34
N LEU A 303 9.15 17.45 -15.77
CA LEU A 303 8.19 17.94 -14.79
C LEU A 303 7.05 18.61 -15.53
N GLN A 304 5.86 17.99 -15.49
CA GLN A 304 4.71 18.42 -16.28
C GLN A 304 3.61 18.96 -15.38
N TRP A 305 3.46 20.27 -15.39
CA TRP A 305 2.32 20.89 -14.75
C TRP A 305 1.04 20.70 -15.58
N LYS A 306 -0.07 20.38 -14.93
CA LYS A 306 -1.40 20.21 -15.51
C LYS A 306 -2.37 21.24 -14.95
N THR A 307 -3.17 21.85 -15.83
CA THR A 307 -4.25 22.76 -15.42
C THR A 307 -5.54 21.99 -15.20
N TYR A 308 -6.38 22.48 -14.28
CA TYR A 308 -7.79 22.08 -14.25
C TYR A 308 -8.53 22.72 -15.43
N LYS A 309 -9.30 21.93 -16.20
CA LYS A 309 -9.97 22.42 -17.40
C LYS A 309 -11.02 23.50 -17.13
N ASN A 310 -11.69 23.50 -15.99
CA ASN A 310 -12.85 24.32 -15.68
C ASN A 310 -12.66 25.26 -14.48
N ASP A 311 -11.48 25.83 -14.28
CA ASP A 311 -11.32 26.90 -13.31
C ASP A 311 -11.75 28.26 -13.88
N GLU A 312 -13.06 28.55 -13.79
CA GLU A 312 -13.62 29.84 -14.21
C GLU A 312 -12.99 31.05 -13.50
N ASN A 313 -12.42 30.83 -12.33
CA ASN A 313 -11.76 31.86 -11.51
C ASN A 313 -10.27 32.00 -11.78
N ASN A 314 -9.72 31.27 -12.76
CA ASN A 314 -8.33 31.38 -13.21
C ASN A 314 -7.27 31.15 -12.10
N ASN A 315 -7.65 30.52 -11.00
CA ASN A 315 -6.74 30.15 -9.91
C ASN A 315 -5.86 28.95 -10.25
N ALA A 316 -6.16 28.27 -11.37
CA ALA A 316 -5.40 27.14 -11.87
C ALA A 316 -4.01 27.49 -12.43
N LYS A 317 -3.60 28.75 -12.36
CA LYS A 317 -2.30 29.19 -12.84
C LYS A 317 -1.16 28.99 -11.84
N ILE A 318 -1.47 28.53 -10.65
CA ILE A 318 -0.48 28.37 -9.59
C ILE A 318 -0.23 26.87 -9.43
N GLY A 319 0.85 26.40 -10.04
CA GLY A 319 1.42 25.09 -9.74
C GLY A 319 2.49 25.28 -8.68
N TYR A 320 2.52 24.38 -7.70
CA TYR A 320 3.58 24.28 -6.71
C TYR A 320 4.34 22.98 -6.91
N ILE A 321 5.66 23.07 -6.75
CA ILE A 321 6.56 21.93 -6.68
C ILE A 321 7.08 21.82 -5.26
#